data_2dfe8118b71139558ac4ad883a4a7be0
#
_entry.id   2dfe8118b71139558ac4ad883a4a7be0
#
_cell.length_a   1.000
_cell.length_b   1.000
_cell.length_c   1.000
_cell.angle_alpha   90.00
_cell.angle_beta   90.00
_cell.angle_gamma   90.00
#
_symmetry.space_group_name_H-M   'P 1'
#
loop_
_entity.id
_entity.type
_entity.pdbx_description
1 polymer ?
#
loop_
_entity_poly.entity_id
_entity_poly.type
_entity_poly.pdbx_seq_one_letter_code
_entity_poly.pdbx_strand_id
1 'polypeptide(L)'
;MKPRTIKYYFKEALKSMKRNGLMTLASISTVALSLFMLGVFLCGVINLNNMAFSLENQVQLSIYLKDGLTTDQIMAVGKQIKAIPNLKHLEFVNKEQAMKEFKERLGDQQQLVNALGDVNPLPNSYVLTFDNPSDVKATAKLATTFQGVESTHYGQDIVEELFRITQVIRIGGIVLIAFLAAATLFIISNTIRLTVFARRKEIAIMKYVGATNGFIRWPFLIEGMLLGLIGAIIAVLCVGEFYHFITMEVSESLAFFPLVPMFPFFYDVALYILGGGIVVGAIGSTISLKQYMKV
;
A
#
# COMPACT_ATOMS: atom_id res chain seq x y z
N MET A 1 32.98 -18.68 -12.29
CA MET A 1 32.78 -20.02 -11.63
C MET A 1 32.40 -21.05 -12.67
N LYS A 2 32.91 -22.29 -12.56
CA LYS A 2 32.54 -23.35 -13.53
C LYS A 2 31.08 -23.82 -13.24
N PRO A 3 30.23 -24.12 -14.24
CA PRO A 3 28.84 -24.55 -14.04
C PRO A 3 28.69 -25.76 -13.10
N ARG A 4 29.65 -26.67 -13.13
CA ARG A 4 29.70 -27.84 -12.25
C ARG A 4 29.77 -27.48 -10.76
N THR A 5 30.46 -26.37 -10.42
CA THR A 5 30.60 -25.91 -9.03
C THR A 5 29.27 -25.33 -8.50
N ILE A 6 28.52 -24.60 -9.33
CA ILE A 6 27.21 -24.07 -8.96
C ILE A 6 26.21 -25.20 -8.68
N LYS A 7 26.18 -26.22 -9.58
CA LYS A 7 25.33 -27.41 -9.40
C LYS A 7 25.67 -28.16 -8.09
N TYR A 8 26.95 -28.23 -7.73
CA TYR A 8 27.40 -28.82 -6.48
C TYR A 8 26.84 -28.04 -5.28
N TYR A 9 26.94 -26.73 -5.27
CA TYR A 9 26.45 -25.89 -4.17
C TYR A 9 24.94 -26.03 -3.96
N PHE A 10 24.16 -26.02 -5.05
CA PHE A 10 22.72 -26.26 -4.97
C PHE A 10 22.38 -27.64 -4.41
N LYS A 11 23.04 -28.68 -4.91
CA LYS A 11 22.83 -30.04 -4.43
C LYS A 11 23.15 -30.16 -2.94
N GLU A 12 24.23 -29.52 -2.51
CA GLU A 12 24.69 -29.58 -1.11
C GLU A 12 23.72 -28.77 -0.20
N ALA A 13 23.23 -27.63 -0.63
CA ALA A 13 22.22 -26.86 0.09
C ALA A 13 20.91 -27.65 0.27
N LEU A 14 20.38 -28.25 -0.80
CA LEU A 14 19.17 -29.10 -0.72
C LEU A 14 19.34 -30.31 0.19
N LYS A 15 20.50 -30.96 0.13
CA LYS A 15 20.82 -32.09 1.02
C LYS A 15 20.89 -31.66 2.48
N SER A 16 21.43 -30.47 2.75
CA SER A 16 21.49 -29.87 4.08
C SER A 16 20.08 -29.58 4.62
N MET A 17 19.23 -28.96 3.83
CA MET A 17 17.84 -28.68 4.18
C MET A 17 17.05 -29.94 4.52
N LYS A 18 17.21 -31.01 3.71
CA LYS A 18 16.56 -32.30 3.98
C LYS A 18 17.05 -32.94 5.27
N ARG A 19 18.35 -32.87 5.58
CA ARG A 19 18.95 -33.44 6.79
C ARG A 19 18.49 -32.73 8.07
N ASN A 20 18.21 -31.42 7.97
CA ASN A 20 17.72 -30.58 9.07
C ASN A 20 16.24 -30.21 8.91
N GLY A 21 15.40 -31.18 8.52
CA GLY A 21 14.02 -30.91 8.05
C GLY A 21 13.16 -30.08 8.99
N LEU A 22 13.15 -30.35 10.30
CA LEU A 22 12.35 -29.56 11.26
C LEU A 22 12.76 -28.09 11.34
N MET A 23 14.08 -27.82 11.40
CA MET A 23 14.57 -26.44 11.45
C MET A 23 14.35 -25.71 10.13
N THR A 24 14.53 -26.42 9.01
CA THR A 24 14.23 -25.91 7.68
C THR A 24 12.76 -25.54 7.57
N LEU A 25 11.84 -26.41 8.00
CA LEU A 25 10.41 -26.16 7.99
C LEU A 25 10.04 -24.95 8.85
N ALA A 26 10.55 -24.88 10.09
CA ALA A 26 10.32 -23.75 10.97
C ALA A 26 10.79 -22.43 10.35
N SER A 27 11.99 -22.43 9.72
CA SER A 27 12.52 -21.25 9.03
C SER A 27 11.65 -20.84 7.85
N ILE A 28 11.26 -21.78 6.98
CA ILE A 28 10.40 -21.52 5.83
C ILE A 28 9.06 -20.97 6.29
N SER A 29 8.43 -21.58 7.33
CA SER A 29 7.13 -21.11 7.85
C SER A 29 7.21 -19.69 8.39
N THR A 30 8.28 -19.36 9.13
CA THR A 30 8.46 -17.99 9.66
C THR A 30 8.70 -16.98 8.55
N VAL A 31 9.55 -17.32 7.57
CA VAL A 31 9.78 -16.46 6.40
C VAL A 31 8.48 -16.26 5.63
N ALA A 32 7.74 -17.34 5.37
CA ALA A 32 6.47 -17.30 4.67
C ALA A 32 5.45 -16.41 5.39
N LEU A 33 5.31 -16.56 6.71
CA LEU A 33 4.41 -15.74 7.52
C LEU A 33 4.82 -14.27 7.51
N SER A 34 6.10 -13.95 7.66
CA SER A 34 6.61 -12.59 7.64
C SER A 34 6.39 -11.92 6.27
N LEU A 35 6.65 -12.64 5.19
CA LEU A 35 6.46 -12.13 3.84
C LEU A 35 4.97 -12.09 3.44
N PHE A 36 4.14 -12.97 3.97
CA PHE A 36 2.69 -12.90 3.84
C PHE A 36 2.16 -11.60 4.48
N MET A 37 2.56 -11.30 5.71
CA MET A 37 2.19 -10.04 6.38
C MET A 37 2.67 -8.82 5.59
N LEU A 38 3.88 -8.85 5.04
CA LEU A 38 4.37 -7.81 4.14
C LEU A 38 3.47 -7.67 2.91
N GLY A 39 3.10 -8.78 2.27
CA GLY A 39 2.24 -8.77 1.08
C GLY A 39 0.85 -8.23 1.35
N VAL A 40 0.20 -8.66 2.43
CA VAL A 40 -1.10 -8.13 2.87
C VAL A 40 -1.01 -6.64 3.15
N PHE A 41 0.05 -6.20 3.82
CA PHE A 41 0.28 -4.78 4.07
C PHE A 41 0.46 -3.97 2.79
N LEU A 42 1.25 -4.45 1.83
CA LEU A 42 1.44 -3.79 0.53
C LEU A 42 0.12 -3.68 -0.23
N CYS A 43 -0.67 -4.76 -0.29
CA CYS A 43 -2.00 -4.73 -0.90
C CYS A 43 -2.92 -3.71 -0.20
N GLY A 44 -2.90 -3.66 1.13
CA GLY A 44 -3.66 -2.70 1.91
C GLY A 44 -3.27 -1.24 1.60
N VAL A 45 -1.98 -0.93 1.58
CA VAL A 45 -1.49 0.43 1.26
C VAL A 45 -1.85 0.84 -0.16
N ILE A 46 -1.74 -0.06 -1.14
CA ILE A 46 -2.10 0.22 -2.54
C ILE A 46 -3.59 0.53 -2.64
N ASN A 47 -4.46 -0.27 -2.00
CA ASN A 47 -5.89 -0.04 -2.01
C ASN A 47 -6.29 1.24 -1.29
N LEU A 48 -5.69 1.54 -0.13
CA LEU A 48 -5.93 2.79 0.59
C LEU A 48 -5.49 4.02 -0.22
N ASN A 49 -4.32 3.95 -0.87
CA ASN A 49 -3.88 5.04 -1.74
C ASN A 49 -4.82 5.22 -2.95
N ASN A 50 -5.27 4.13 -3.56
CA ASN A 50 -6.21 4.20 -4.68
C ASN A 50 -7.57 4.77 -4.25
N MET A 51 -8.05 4.38 -3.07
CA MET A 51 -9.28 4.92 -2.49
C MET A 51 -9.14 6.41 -2.17
N ALA A 52 -8.03 6.82 -1.54
CA ALA A 52 -7.75 8.23 -1.29
C ALA A 52 -7.70 9.03 -2.59
N PHE A 53 -7.01 8.52 -3.62
CA PHE A 53 -6.92 9.14 -4.93
C PHE A 53 -8.28 9.22 -5.64
N SER A 54 -9.12 8.19 -5.53
CA SER A 54 -10.47 8.18 -6.10
C SER A 54 -11.38 9.20 -5.42
N LEU A 55 -11.27 9.35 -4.10
CA LEU A 55 -12.00 10.36 -3.34
C LEU A 55 -11.46 11.77 -3.65
N GLU A 56 -10.16 11.93 -3.75
CA GLU A 56 -9.48 13.17 -4.08
C GLU A 56 -9.90 13.70 -5.48
N ASN A 57 -10.03 12.82 -6.47
CA ASN A 57 -10.53 13.16 -7.80
C ASN A 57 -12.03 13.51 -7.84
N GLN A 58 -12.78 13.17 -6.78
CA GLN A 58 -14.17 13.55 -6.59
C GLN A 58 -14.34 14.80 -5.72
N VAL A 59 -13.23 15.35 -5.19
CA VAL A 59 -13.31 16.57 -4.39
C VAL A 59 -13.72 17.73 -5.27
N GLN A 60 -14.97 18.11 -5.12
CA GLN A 60 -15.54 19.30 -5.72
C GLN A 60 -15.43 20.47 -4.73
N LEU A 61 -14.97 21.61 -5.22
CA LEU A 61 -15.04 22.85 -4.46
C LEU A 61 -16.39 23.51 -4.72
N SER A 62 -17.24 23.53 -3.72
CA SER A 62 -18.49 24.29 -3.76
C SER A 62 -18.25 25.68 -3.20
N ILE A 63 -18.49 26.70 -4.01
CA ILE A 63 -18.43 28.11 -3.63
C ILE A 63 -19.85 28.60 -3.49
N TYR A 64 -20.31 28.82 -2.26
CA TYR A 64 -21.64 29.34 -1.98
C TYR A 64 -21.68 30.85 -2.10
N LEU A 65 -22.72 31.35 -2.77
CA LEU A 65 -22.92 32.75 -3.02
C LEU A 65 -23.87 33.38 -2.00
N LYS A 66 -23.64 34.64 -1.67
CA LYS A 66 -24.52 35.38 -0.79
C LYS A 66 -25.93 35.49 -1.38
N ASP A 67 -26.93 35.51 -0.53
CA ASP A 67 -28.29 35.73 -0.94
C ASP A 67 -28.49 37.17 -1.48
N GLY A 68 -29.43 37.31 -2.45
CA GLY A 68 -29.80 38.61 -3.01
C GLY A 68 -28.86 39.18 -4.05
N LEU A 69 -27.87 38.41 -4.53
CA LEU A 69 -27.03 38.87 -5.65
C LEU A 69 -27.84 38.99 -6.95
N THR A 70 -27.55 40.04 -7.72
CA THR A 70 -28.09 40.19 -9.08
C THR A 70 -27.42 39.23 -10.06
N THR A 71 -28.08 38.93 -11.18
CA THR A 71 -27.53 38.05 -12.21
C THR A 71 -26.16 38.53 -12.70
N ASP A 72 -25.97 39.85 -12.83
CA ASP A 72 -24.69 40.44 -13.25
C ASP A 72 -23.58 40.21 -12.22
N GLN A 73 -23.92 40.29 -10.93
CA GLN A 73 -22.97 39.99 -9.84
C GLN A 73 -22.59 38.50 -9.81
N ILE A 74 -23.56 37.61 -10.00
CA ILE A 74 -23.31 36.17 -10.11
C ILE A 74 -22.37 35.89 -11.30
N MET A 75 -22.64 36.47 -12.46
CA MET A 75 -21.79 36.33 -13.64
C MET A 75 -20.37 36.90 -13.42
N ALA A 76 -20.24 38.00 -12.68
CA ALA A 76 -18.94 38.59 -12.36
C ALA A 76 -18.10 37.65 -11.50
N VAL A 77 -18.68 37.00 -10.48
CA VAL A 77 -18.02 35.98 -9.68
C VAL A 77 -17.64 34.80 -10.57
N GLY A 78 -18.54 34.31 -11.42
CA GLY A 78 -18.25 33.24 -12.37
C GLY A 78 -17.07 33.52 -13.30
N LYS A 79 -16.93 34.80 -13.78
CA LYS A 79 -15.77 35.21 -14.58
C LYS A 79 -14.46 35.16 -13.78
N GLN A 80 -14.48 35.59 -12.50
CA GLN A 80 -13.31 35.53 -11.63
C GLN A 80 -12.89 34.07 -11.36
N ILE A 81 -13.86 33.21 -11.11
CA ILE A 81 -13.62 31.77 -10.90
C ILE A 81 -13.05 31.14 -12.17
N LYS A 82 -13.59 31.44 -13.34
CA LYS A 82 -13.13 30.89 -14.63
C LYS A 82 -11.70 31.28 -14.99
N ALA A 83 -11.18 32.37 -14.40
CA ALA A 83 -9.80 32.82 -14.58
C ALA A 83 -8.79 32.03 -13.71
N ILE A 84 -9.23 31.14 -12.82
CA ILE A 84 -8.37 30.32 -11.96
C ILE A 84 -7.68 29.27 -12.83
N PRO A 85 -6.36 29.11 -12.71
CA PRO A 85 -5.62 28.10 -13.45
C PRO A 85 -5.98 26.68 -13.01
N ASN A 86 -5.77 25.69 -13.89
CA ASN A 86 -5.98 24.26 -13.64
C ASN A 86 -7.43 23.85 -13.33
N LEU A 87 -8.40 24.70 -13.67
CA LEU A 87 -9.81 24.40 -13.53
C LEU A 87 -10.25 23.45 -14.65
N LYS A 88 -10.72 22.24 -14.28
CA LYS A 88 -11.19 21.22 -15.21
C LYS A 88 -12.64 21.44 -15.62
N HIS A 89 -13.50 21.71 -14.64
CA HIS A 89 -14.93 21.90 -14.86
C HIS A 89 -15.46 22.96 -13.92
N LEU A 90 -16.41 23.77 -14.43
CA LEU A 90 -17.13 24.79 -13.68
C LEU A 90 -18.61 24.65 -13.98
N GLU A 91 -19.41 24.42 -12.97
CA GLU A 91 -20.86 24.34 -13.07
C GLU A 91 -21.53 25.35 -12.14
N PHE A 92 -22.56 26.01 -12.62
CA PHE A 92 -23.40 26.88 -11.80
C PHE A 92 -24.64 26.11 -11.38
N VAL A 93 -24.84 25.96 -10.08
CA VAL A 93 -26.00 25.30 -9.47
C VAL A 93 -26.88 26.37 -8.82
N ASN A 94 -28.07 26.57 -9.35
CA ASN A 94 -29.03 27.49 -8.74
C ASN A 94 -29.74 26.83 -7.54
N LYS A 95 -30.44 27.64 -6.73
CA LYS A 95 -31.17 27.19 -5.53
C LYS A 95 -32.14 26.03 -5.81
N GLU A 96 -32.83 26.06 -6.92
CA GLU A 96 -33.84 25.06 -7.30
C GLU A 96 -33.19 23.73 -7.68
N GLN A 97 -32.13 23.83 -8.48
CA GLN A 97 -31.31 22.64 -8.83
C GLN A 97 -30.65 22.03 -7.61
N ALA A 98 -30.07 22.87 -6.73
CA ALA A 98 -29.47 22.39 -5.46
C ALA A 98 -30.49 21.62 -4.60
N MET A 99 -31.71 22.10 -4.49
CA MET A 99 -32.77 21.44 -3.76
C MET A 99 -33.20 20.13 -4.42
N LYS A 100 -33.27 20.08 -5.74
CA LYS A 100 -33.57 18.85 -6.47
C LYS A 100 -32.51 17.80 -6.24
N GLU A 101 -31.23 18.14 -6.41
CA GLU A 101 -30.12 17.24 -6.17
C GLU A 101 -30.06 16.76 -4.71
N PHE A 102 -30.36 17.66 -3.77
CA PHE A 102 -30.44 17.31 -2.34
C PHE A 102 -31.54 16.28 -2.06
N LYS A 103 -32.73 16.46 -2.66
CA LYS A 103 -33.83 15.49 -2.57
C LYS A 103 -33.48 14.14 -3.17
N GLU A 104 -32.79 14.11 -4.32
CA GLU A 104 -32.35 12.88 -4.96
C GLU A 104 -31.31 12.11 -4.12
N ARG A 105 -30.39 12.83 -3.45
CA ARG A 105 -29.38 12.21 -2.55
C ARG A 105 -29.98 11.63 -1.27
N LEU A 106 -31.07 12.19 -0.78
CA LEU A 106 -31.76 11.69 0.43
C LEU A 106 -32.56 10.41 0.19
N GLY A 107 -32.84 10.04 -1.04
CA GLY A 107 -33.58 8.82 -1.39
C GLY A 107 -34.86 8.67 -0.57
N ASP A 108 -34.98 7.60 0.22
CA ASP A 108 -36.16 7.31 1.04
C ASP A 108 -36.36 8.29 2.22
N GLN A 109 -35.38 9.14 2.53
CA GLN A 109 -35.47 10.13 3.62
C GLN A 109 -36.00 11.50 3.16
N GLN A 110 -36.64 11.58 2.00
CA GLN A 110 -37.23 12.83 1.49
C GLN A 110 -38.25 13.50 2.45
N GLN A 111 -38.80 12.74 3.41
CA GLN A 111 -39.65 13.28 4.46
C GLN A 111 -38.97 14.38 5.31
N LEU A 112 -37.63 14.34 5.43
CA LEU A 112 -36.84 15.36 6.13
C LEU A 112 -36.89 16.72 5.41
N VAL A 113 -36.98 16.70 4.08
CA VAL A 113 -37.08 17.93 3.28
C VAL A 113 -38.46 18.57 3.41
N ASN A 114 -39.52 17.76 3.57
CA ASN A 114 -40.86 18.27 3.75
C ASN A 114 -41.01 19.02 5.11
N ALA A 115 -40.17 18.73 6.09
CA ALA A 115 -40.09 19.44 7.35
C ALA A 115 -39.52 20.87 7.23
N LEU A 116 -38.82 21.20 6.13
CA LEU A 116 -38.28 22.53 5.85
C LEU A 116 -39.36 23.51 5.34
N GLY A 117 -40.56 23.03 5.04
CA GLY A 117 -41.64 23.83 4.48
C GLY A 117 -41.34 24.32 3.04
N ASP A 118 -42.00 25.39 2.64
CA ASP A 118 -41.86 25.94 1.27
C ASP A 118 -40.62 26.84 1.05
N VAL A 119 -39.81 27.02 2.09
CA VAL A 119 -38.62 27.89 2.01
C VAL A 119 -37.40 27.05 1.64
N ASN A 120 -36.80 27.34 0.51
CA ASN A 120 -35.54 26.75 0.09
C ASN A 120 -34.36 27.44 0.81
N PRO A 121 -33.69 26.83 1.78
CA PRO A 121 -32.58 27.44 2.49
C PRO A 121 -31.24 27.34 1.73
N LEU A 122 -31.18 26.62 0.62
CA LEU A 122 -29.94 26.40 -0.12
C LEU A 122 -29.55 27.62 -0.94
N PRO A 123 -28.30 28.11 -0.88
CA PRO A 123 -27.83 29.23 -1.69
C PRO A 123 -27.50 28.79 -3.12
N ASN A 124 -27.36 29.78 -4.01
CA ASN A 124 -26.71 29.52 -5.30
C ASN A 124 -25.25 29.17 -5.08
N SER A 125 -24.72 28.32 -5.93
CA SER A 125 -23.32 27.89 -5.81
C SER A 125 -22.65 27.69 -7.15
N TYR A 126 -21.32 27.80 -7.14
CA TYR A 126 -20.45 27.30 -8.20
C TYR A 126 -19.76 26.05 -7.73
N VAL A 127 -19.84 24.98 -8.52
CA VAL A 127 -19.15 23.70 -8.26
C VAL A 127 -17.98 23.59 -9.23
N LEU A 128 -16.79 23.45 -8.66
CA LEU A 128 -15.52 23.40 -9.37
C LEU A 128 -14.89 22.04 -9.22
N THR A 129 -14.33 21.53 -10.31
CA THR A 129 -13.47 20.34 -10.32
C THR A 129 -12.10 20.72 -10.86
N PHE A 130 -11.04 20.20 -10.27
CA PHE A 130 -9.66 20.49 -10.64
C PHE A 130 -8.97 19.26 -11.21
N ASP A 131 -7.96 19.47 -12.06
CA ASP A 131 -7.10 18.38 -12.51
C ASP A 131 -6.16 17.88 -11.40
N ASN A 132 -5.79 18.78 -10.48
CA ASN A 132 -4.94 18.46 -9.33
C ASN A 132 -5.66 18.82 -8.02
N PRO A 133 -5.97 17.85 -7.16
CA PRO A 133 -6.65 18.09 -5.89
C PRO A 133 -5.93 19.05 -4.94
N SER A 134 -4.59 19.15 -5.03
CA SER A 134 -3.81 20.08 -4.21
C SER A 134 -4.16 21.56 -4.47
N ASP A 135 -4.72 21.88 -5.64
CA ASP A 135 -5.09 23.25 -6.00
C ASP A 135 -6.40 23.68 -5.33
N VAL A 136 -7.21 22.73 -4.87
CA VAL A 136 -8.53 22.99 -4.23
C VAL A 136 -8.37 23.87 -2.99
N LYS A 137 -7.41 23.56 -2.11
CA LYS A 137 -7.19 24.31 -0.86
C LYS A 137 -6.75 25.76 -1.12
N ALA A 138 -5.85 25.95 -2.07
CA ALA A 138 -5.39 27.29 -2.47
C ALA A 138 -6.53 28.09 -3.10
N THR A 139 -7.30 27.45 -3.98
CA THR A 139 -8.45 28.07 -4.65
C THR A 139 -9.58 28.39 -3.69
N ALA A 140 -9.88 27.51 -2.73
CA ALA A 140 -10.89 27.77 -1.71
C ALA A 140 -10.57 29.06 -0.91
N LYS A 141 -9.31 29.21 -0.47
CA LYS A 141 -8.85 30.43 0.21
C LYS A 141 -8.94 31.67 -0.69
N LEU A 142 -8.59 31.55 -1.95
CA LEU A 142 -8.71 32.65 -2.91
C LEU A 142 -10.18 33.03 -3.14
N ALA A 143 -11.05 32.04 -3.33
CA ALA A 143 -12.47 32.25 -3.60
C ALA A 143 -13.19 32.95 -2.44
N THR A 144 -12.80 32.74 -1.18
CA THR A 144 -13.37 33.49 -0.04
C THR A 144 -13.09 34.97 -0.09
N THR A 145 -12.11 35.44 -0.88
CA THR A 145 -11.81 36.89 -1.05
C THR A 145 -12.69 37.54 -2.12
N PHE A 146 -13.43 36.78 -2.91
CA PHE A 146 -14.24 37.31 -4.00
C PHE A 146 -15.53 37.99 -3.45
N GLN A 147 -15.82 39.16 -3.96
CA GLN A 147 -17.01 39.88 -3.55
C GLN A 147 -18.27 39.16 -4.04
N GLY A 148 -19.13 38.76 -3.08
CA GLY A 148 -20.36 37.99 -3.36
C GLY A 148 -20.25 36.50 -2.96
N VAL A 149 -19.08 36.01 -2.57
CA VAL A 149 -18.90 34.68 -1.99
C VAL A 149 -19.26 34.75 -0.51
N GLU A 150 -20.03 33.79 -0.02
CA GLU A 150 -20.40 33.64 1.37
C GLU A 150 -19.44 32.65 2.08
N SER A 151 -19.29 31.47 1.49
CA SER A 151 -18.44 30.43 2.02
C SER A 151 -17.94 29.48 0.92
N THR A 152 -16.93 28.71 1.25
CA THR A 152 -16.40 27.65 0.37
C THR A 152 -16.38 26.34 1.12
N HIS A 153 -16.85 25.26 0.50
CA HIS A 153 -16.81 23.91 1.05
C HIS A 153 -16.19 22.93 0.06
N TYR A 154 -15.25 22.11 0.52
CA TYR A 154 -14.57 21.09 -0.30
C TYR A 154 -14.22 19.88 0.52
N GLY A 155 -15.07 19.23 1.21
CA GLY A 155 -14.79 17.99 1.94
C GLY A 155 -13.47 17.94 2.74
N GLN A 156 -12.95 19.12 3.13
CA GLN A 156 -11.61 19.29 3.73
C GLN A 156 -11.37 18.37 4.93
N ASP A 157 -12.34 18.28 5.82
CA ASP A 157 -12.21 17.52 7.06
C ASP A 157 -12.08 16.02 6.81
N ILE A 158 -12.80 15.52 5.80
CA ILE A 158 -12.77 14.09 5.43
C ILE A 158 -11.45 13.74 4.76
N VAL A 159 -10.98 14.58 3.83
CA VAL A 159 -9.75 14.34 3.08
C VAL A 159 -8.52 14.43 3.99
N GLU A 160 -8.42 15.46 4.84
CA GLU A 160 -7.30 15.62 5.78
C GLU A 160 -7.26 14.46 6.80
N GLU A 161 -8.42 13.99 7.29
CA GLU A 161 -8.50 12.86 8.21
C GLU A 161 -8.10 11.54 7.53
N LEU A 162 -8.52 11.30 6.28
CA LEU A 162 -8.10 10.14 5.50
C LEU A 162 -6.58 10.13 5.27
N PHE A 163 -5.98 11.26 4.93
CA PHE A 163 -4.52 11.36 4.79
C PHE A 163 -3.81 11.06 6.12
N ARG A 164 -4.32 11.58 7.22
CA ARG A 164 -3.75 11.32 8.55
C ARG A 164 -3.81 9.83 8.90
N ILE A 165 -4.97 9.19 8.68
CA ILE A 165 -5.15 7.75 8.92
C ILE A 165 -4.20 6.93 8.02
N THR A 166 -4.13 7.26 6.73
CA THR A 166 -3.24 6.58 5.79
C THR A 166 -1.78 6.71 6.19
N GLN A 167 -1.37 7.90 6.68
CA GLN A 167 -0.01 8.13 7.16
C GLN A 167 0.31 7.30 8.41
N VAL A 168 -0.62 7.22 9.38
CA VAL A 168 -0.46 6.40 10.59
C VAL A 168 -0.33 4.93 10.22
N ILE A 169 -1.19 4.43 9.32
CA ILE A 169 -1.14 3.05 8.83
C ILE A 169 0.20 2.79 8.12
N ARG A 170 0.67 3.71 7.28
CA ARG A 170 1.95 3.60 6.57
C ARG A 170 3.13 3.51 7.53
N ILE A 171 3.20 4.40 8.52
CA ILE A 171 4.29 4.41 9.51
C ILE A 171 4.23 3.15 10.37
N GLY A 172 3.05 2.79 10.89
CA GLY A 172 2.86 1.57 11.69
C GLY A 172 3.24 0.31 10.90
N GLY A 173 2.87 0.25 9.63
CA GLY A 173 3.23 -0.85 8.75
C GLY A 173 4.73 -0.95 8.48
N ILE A 174 5.42 0.18 8.23
CA ILE A 174 6.88 0.18 8.06
C ILE A 174 7.58 -0.37 9.31
N VAL A 175 7.13 0.05 10.51
CA VAL A 175 7.67 -0.43 11.78
C VAL A 175 7.44 -1.95 11.93
N LEU A 176 6.24 -2.42 11.62
CA LEU A 176 5.90 -3.84 11.64
C LEU A 176 6.76 -4.65 10.66
N ILE A 177 6.91 -4.18 9.43
CA ILE A 177 7.75 -4.82 8.41
C ILE A 177 9.21 -4.89 8.88
N ALA A 178 9.75 -3.80 9.43
CA ALA A 178 11.12 -3.78 9.94
C ALA A 178 11.31 -4.80 11.07
N PHE A 179 10.35 -4.91 11.97
CA PHE A 179 10.36 -5.90 13.06
C PHE A 179 10.31 -7.34 12.53
N LEU A 180 9.40 -7.63 11.59
CA LEU A 180 9.27 -8.95 10.97
C LEU A 180 10.52 -9.32 10.16
N ALA A 181 11.11 -8.37 9.44
CA ALA A 181 12.36 -8.57 8.72
C ALA A 181 13.51 -8.92 9.70
N ALA A 182 13.64 -8.20 10.81
CA ALA A 182 14.63 -8.48 11.83
C ALA A 182 14.45 -9.87 12.46
N ALA A 183 13.22 -10.25 12.79
CA ALA A 183 12.88 -11.59 13.30
C ALA A 183 13.24 -12.68 12.27
N THR A 184 12.92 -12.47 11.00
CA THR A 184 13.23 -13.40 9.91
C THR A 184 14.75 -13.54 9.73
N LEU A 185 15.51 -12.44 9.73
CA LEU A 185 16.96 -12.45 9.67
C LEU A 185 17.56 -13.23 10.84
N PHE A 186 17.04 -13.02 12.05
CA PHE A 186 17.49 -13.74 13.25
C PHE A 186 17.27 -15.26 13.12
N ILE A 187 16.09 -15.69 12.66
CA ILE A 187 15.75 -17.11 12.52
C ILE A 187 16.61 -17.76 11.43
N ILE A 188 16.75 -17.13 10.26
CA ILE A 188 17.61 -17.66 9.19
C ILE A 188 19.05 -17.75 9.67
N SER A 189 19.54 -16.68 10.32
CA SER A 189 20.91 -16.67 10.86
C SER A 189 21.14 -17.80 11.87
N ASN A 190 20.19 -18.03 12.76
CA ASN A 190 20.27 -19.11 13.74
C ASN A 190 20.21 -20.51 13.08
N THR A 191 19.37 -20.69 12.07
CA THR A 191 19.27 -21.94 11.32
C THR A 191 20.58 -22.27 10.59
N ILE A 192 21.16 -21.27 9.90
CA ILE A 192 22.45 -21.43 9.22
C ILE A 192 23.57 -21.71 10.23
N ARG A 193 23.57 -21.02 11.38
CA ARG A 193 24.51 -21.28 12.46
C ARG A 193 24.48 -22.74 12.92
N LEU A 194 23.29 -23.28 13.19
CA LEU A 194 23.12 -24.67 13.64
C LEU A 194 23.54 -25.65 12.55
N THR A 195 23.25 -25.36 11.28
CA THR A 195 23.69 -26.13 10.12
C THR A 195 25.23 -26.17 10.02
N VAL A 196 25.90 -25.01 10.15
CA VAL A 196 27.37 -24.92 10.15
C VAL A 196 27.96 -25.72 11.32
N PHE A 197 27.38 -25.58 12.51
CA PHE A 197 27.82 -26.30 13.68
C PHE A 197 27.66 -27.82 13.54
N ALA A 198 26.56 -28.30 13.00
CA ALA A 198 26.33 -29.73 12.72
C ALA A 198 27.36 -30.31 11.72
N ARG A 199 27.86 -29.45 10.81
CA ARG A 199 28.83 -29.85 9.76
C ARG A 199 30.28 -29.45 10.08
N ARG A 200 30.59 -29.08 11.32
CA ARG A 200 31.91 -28.56 11.70
C ARG A 200 33.07 -29.52 11.36
N LYS A 201 32.86 -30.85 11.48
CA LYS A 201 33.88 -31.86 11.16
C LYS A 201 34.15 -31.90 9.64
N GLU A 202 33.09 -31.84 8.81
CA GLU A 202 33.23 -31.81 7.35
C GLU A 202 33.96 -30.51 6.91
N ILE A 203 33.62 -29.38 7.51
CA ILE A 203 34.25 -28.07 7.26
C ILE A 203 35.74 -28.11 7.63
N ALA A 204 36.10 -28.72 8.78
CA ALA A 204 37.50 -28.89 9.20
C ALA A 204 38.30 -29.70 8.19
N ILE A 205 37.77 -30.84 7.74
CA ILE A 205 38.42 -31.67 6.72
C ILE A 205 38.63 -30.88 5.43
N MET A 206 37.61 -30.12 4.95
CA MET A 206 37.75 -29.30 3.76
C MET A 206 38.88 -28.27 3.90
N LYS A 207 39.02 -27.64 5.07
CA LYS A 207 40.10 -26.68 5.35
C LYS A 207 41.47 -27.36 5.32
N TYR A 208 41.62 -28.56 5.94
CA TYR A 208 42.86 -29.29 5.92
C TYR A 208 43.30 -29.69 4.52
N VAL A 209 42.36 -29.99 3.62
CA VAL A 209 42.66 -30.32 2.20
C VAL A 209 42.89 -29.07 1.36
N GLY A 210 42.78 -27.85 1.95
CA GLY A 210 43.09 -26.58 1.28
C GLY A 210 41.90 -25.91 0.59
N ALA A 211 40.66 -26.21 0.91
CA ALA A 211 39.51 -25.56 0.36
C ALA A 211 39.46 -24.06 0.77
N THR A 212 39.16 -23.19 -0.19
CA THR A 212 39.02 -21.74 0.07
C THR A 212 37.80 -21.45 0.94
N ASN A 213 37.86 -20.36 1.73
CA ASN A 213 36.74 -19.92 2.55
C ASN A 213 35.48 -19.66 1.71
N GLY A 214 35.62 -19.16 0.49
CA GLY A 214 34.50 -18.95 -0.44
C GLY A 214 33.82 -20.28 -0.80
N PHE A 215 34.60 -21.31 -1.15
CA PHE A 215 34.07 -22.62 -1.49
C PHE A 215 33.23 -23.24 -0.35
N ILE A 216 33.67 -23.03 0.90
CA ILE A 216 32.95 -23.51 2.09
C ILE A 216 31.69 -22.72 2.39
N ARG A 217 31.68 -21.38 2.12
CA ARG A 217 30.56 -20.47 2.45
C ARG A 217 29.41 -20.52 1.45
N TRP A 218 29.68 -20.71 0.16
CA TRP A 218 28.66 -20.65 -0.90
C TRP A 218 27.47 -21.61 -0.68
N PRO A 219 27.63 -22.88 -0.29
CA PRO A 219 26.50 -23.77 -0.04
C PRO A 219 25.53 -23.24 1.01
N PHE A 220 26.04 -22.64 2.10
CA PHE A 220 25.21 -22.08 3.17
C PHE A 220 24.53 -20.77 2.75
N LEU A 221 25.18 -19.94 1.92
CA LEU A 221 24.56 -18.76 1.35
C LEU A 221 23.37 -19.15 0.47
N ILE A 222 23.56 -20.14 -0.38
CA ILE A 222 22.49 -20.67 -1.25
C ILE A 222 21.37 -21.30 -0.40
N GLU A 223 21.71 -22.02 0.68
CA GLU A 223 20.72 -22.56 1.62
C GLU A 223 19.83 -21.45 2.18
N GLY A 224 20.41 -20.33 2.66
CA GLY A 224 19.64 -19.18 3.14
C GLY A 224 18.77 -18.52 2.06
N MET A 225 19.31 -18.36 0.84
CA MET A 225 18.54 -17.85 -0.30
C MET A 225 17.37 -18.78 -0.68
N LEU A 226 17.57 -20.10 -0.64
CA LEU A 226 16.51 -21.08 -0.90
C LEU A 226 15.43 -21.06 0.18
N LEU A 227 15.79 -20.93 1.46
CA LEU A 227 14.82 -20.76 2.54
C LEU A 227 13.96 -19.52 2.31
N GLY A 228 14.61 -18.39 1.95
CA GLY A 228 13.94 -17.14 1.60
C GLY A 228 13.02 -17.27 0.40
N LEU A 229 13.49 -17.90 -0.67
CA LEU A 229 12.75 -18.09 -1.91
C LEU A 229 11.52 -19.00 -1.72
N ILE A 230 11.68 -20.13 -1.05
CA ILE A 230 10.57 -21.07 -0.81
C ILE A 230 9.51 -20.39 0.08
N GLY A 231 9.94 -19.71 1.16
CA GLY A 231 9.02 -18.92 1.99
C GLY A 231 8.29 -17.83 1.22
N ALA A 232 9.00 -17.15 0.31
CA ALA A 232 8.41 -16.12 -0.55
C ALA A 232 7.38 -16.69 -1.55
N ILE A 233 7.65 -17.84 -2.14
CA ILE A 233 6.68 -18.51 -3.05
C ILE A 233 5.40 -18.85 -2.28
N ILE A 234 5.52 -19.42 -1.09
CA ILE A 234 4.36 -19.73 -0.25
C ILE A 234 3.61 -18.43 0.12
N ALA A 235 4.34 -17.39 0.50
CA ALA A 235 3.74 -16.09 0.82
C ALA A 235 2.96 -15.49 -0.37
N VAL A 236 3.53 -15.51 -1.58
CA VAL A 236 2.86 -15.00 -2.80
C VAL A 236 1.57 -15.77 -3.06
N LEU A 237 1.58 -17.09 -2.97
CA LEU A 237 0.38 -17.90 -3.14
C LEU A 237 -0.69 -17.56 -2.09
N CYS A 238 -0.29 -17.49 -0.81
CA CYS A 238 -1.22 -17.13 0.27
C CYS A 238 -1.77 -15.69 0.12
N VAL A 239 -0.94 -14.71 -0.27
CA VAL A 239 -1.41 -13.32 -0.52
C VAL A 239 -2.37 -13.28 -1.69
N GLY A 240 -2.09 -14.02 -2.77
CA GLY A 240 -2.94 -14.09 -3.95
C GLY A 240 -4.33 -14.64 -3.62
N GLU A 241 -4.40 -15.76 -2.94
CA GLU A 241 -5.67 -16.38 -2.51
C GLU A 241 -6.42 -15.49 -1.51
N PHE A 242 -5.71 -14.90 -0.56
CA PHE A 242 -6.30 -14.00 0.42
C PHE A 242 -6.87 -12.73 -0.23
N TYR A 243 -6.13 -12.13 -1.17
CA TYR A 243 -6.61 -10.96 -1.90
C TYR A 243 -7.80 -11.28 -2.80
N HIS A 244 -7.77 -12.43 -3.48
CA HIS A 244 -8.89 -12.90 -4.31
C HIS A 244 -10.15 -13.11 -3.46
N PHE A 245 -10.02 -13.75 -2.30
CA PHE A 245 -11.13 -13.94 -1.36
C PHE A 245 -11.73 -12.59 -0.91
N ILE A 246 -10.87 -11.63 -0.51
CA ILE A 246 -11.33 -10.29 -0.10
C ILE A 246 -12.06 -9.58 -1.24
N THR A 247 -11.52 -9.64 -2.47
CA THR A 247 -12.16 -8.96 -3.60
C THR A 247 -13.52 -9.53 -3.93
N MET A 248 -13.72 -10.83 -3.81
CA MET A 248 -15.03 -11.46 -4.01
C MET A 248 -16.03 -11.01 -2.94
N GLU A 249 -15.70 -11.15 -1.67
CA GLU A 249 -16.60 -10.85 -0.54
C GLU A 249 -16.94 -9.36 -0.45
N VAL A 250 -15.95 -8.48 -0.65
CA VAL A 250 -16.15 -7.03 -0.59
C VAL A 250 -16.93 -6.51 -1.79
N SER A 251 -16.72 -7.08 -2.98
CA SER A 251 -17.46 -6.66 -4.19
C SER A 251 -18.96 -6.97 -4.08
N GLU A 252 -19.34 -8.04 -3.38
CA GLU A 252 -20.74 -8.38 -3.15
C GLU A 252 -21.39 -7.52 -2.06
N SER A 253 -20.63 -7.18 -1.01
CA SER A 253 -21.16 -6.51 0.18
C SER A 253 -21.04 -4.98 0.16
N LEU A 254 -20.05 -4.43 -0.54
CA LEU A 254 -19.68 -3.01 -0.51
C LEU A 254 -19.41 -2.47 -1.92
N ALA A 255 -20.47 -2.28 -2.71
CA ALA A 255 -20.38 -1.72 -4.07
C ALA A 255 -19.70 -0.33 -4.15
N PHE A 256 -19.57 0.37 -3.03
CA PHE A 256 -18.92 1.70 -2.93
C PHE A 256 -17.42 1.64 -2.67
N PHE A 257 -16.83 0.46 -2.46
CA PHE A 257 -15.40 0.32 -2.21
C PHE A 257 -14.67 -0.10 -3.50
N PRO A 258 -14.03 0.83 -4.23
CA PRO A 258 -13.31 0.50 -5.45
C PRO A 258 -11.99 -0.17 -5.09
N LEU A 259 -12.01 -1.49 -4.91
CA LEU A 259 -10.78 -2.27 -4.78
C LEU A 259 -10.03 -2.28 -6.11
N VAL A 260 -8.71 -2.22 -6.04
CA VAL A 260 -7.86 -2.30 -7.22
C VAL A 260 -7.99 -3.70 -7.83
N PRO A 261 -8.26 -3.84 -9.15
CA PRO A 261 -8.26 -5.14 -9.79
C PRO A 261 -6.94 -5.87 -9.54
N MET A 262 -7.01 -7.19 -9.26
CA MET A 262 -5.83 -7.98 -8.90
C MET A 262 -4.67 -7.81 -9.89
N PHE A 263 -4.98 -7.78 -11.19
CA PHE A 263 -3.99 -7.55 -12.23
C PHE A 263 -4.13 -6.13 -12.83
N PRO A 264 -3.04 -5.38 -13.07
CA PRO A 264 -1.63 -5.85 -13.10
C PRO A 264 -0.84 -5.72 -11.79
N PHE A 265 -1.33 -5.00 -10.75
CA PHE A 265 -0.51 -4.61 -9.58
C PHE A 265 0.05 -5.79 -8.77
N PHE A 266 -0.62 -6.95 -8.81
CA PHE A 266 -0.17 -8.15 -8.08
C PHE A 266 1.17 -8.68 -8.56
N TYR A 267 1.54 -8.44 -9.84
CA TYR A 267 2.87 -8.79 -10.34
C TYR A 267 3.98 -8.01 -9.62
N ASP A 268 3.76 -6.73 -9.35
CA ASP A 268 4.72 -5.90 -8.63
C ASP A 268 4.86 -6.37 -7.18
N VAL A 269 3.74 -6.65 -6.51
CA VAL A 269 3.72 -7.19 -5.14
C VAL A 269 4.44 -8.54 -5.08
N ALA A 270 4.17 -9.45 -6.01
CA ALA A 270 4.84 -10.74 -6.08
C ALA A 270 6.35 -10.59 -6.29
N LEU A 271 6.77 -9.66 -7.16
CA LEU A 271 8.18 -9.38 -7.40
C LEU A 271 8.88 -8.85 -6.12
N TYR A 272 8.23 -7.94 -5.40
CA TYR A 272 8.77 -7.41 -4.12
C TYR A 272 8.87 -8.51 -3.06
N ILE A 273 7.88 -9.39 -2.95
CA ILE A 273 7.91 -10.51 -1.99
C ILE A 273 9.01 -11.50 -2.36
N LEU A 274 9.12 -11.91 -3.64
CA LEU A 274 10.16 -12.86 -4.10
C LEU A 274 11.55 -12.27 -3.96
N GLY A 275 11.75 -11.04 -4.40
CA GLY A 275 13.03 -10.34 -4.26
C GLY A 275 13.41 -10.13 -2.80
N GLY A 276 12.47 -9.68 -1.98
CA GLY A 276 12.65 -9.50 -0.54
C GLY A 276 13.04 -10.80 0.17
N GLY A 277 12.38 -11.91 -0.14
CA GLY A 277 12.69 -13.22 0.42
C GLY A 277 14.12 -13.67 0.12
N ILE A 278 14.56 -13.55 -1.13
CA ILE A 278 15.93 -13.89 -1.54
C ILE A 278 16.94 -12.98 -0.82
N VAL A 279 16.70 -11.69 -0.76
CA VAL A 279 17.60 -10.71 -0.13
C VAL A 279 17.72 -10.97 1.37
N VAL A 280 16.59 -11.14 2.07
CA VAL A 280 16.58 -11.45 3.51
C VAL A 280 17.28 -12.78 3.79
N GLY A 281 17.06 -13.80 2.94
CA GLY A 281 17.74 -15.09 3.03
C GLY A 281 19.26 -14.97 2.86
N ALA A 282 19.70 -14.20 1.87
CA ALA A 282 21.12 -13.95 1.63
C ALA A 282 21.79 -13.16 2.77
N ILE A 283 21.13 -12.12 3.26
CA ILE A 283 21.64 -11.28 4.37
C ILE A 283 21.74 -12.11 5.66
N GLY A 284 20.67 -12.82 6.04
CA GLY A 284 20.65 -13.66 7.24
C GLY A 284 21.74 -14.73 7.24
N SER A 285 21.91 -15.40 6.10
CA SER A 285 23.00 -16.38 5.92
C SER A 285 24.38 -15.73 6.00
N THR A 286 24.57 -14.57 5.38
CA THR A 286 25.86 -13.85 5.37
C THR A 286 26.26 -13.41 6.78
N ILE A 287 25.31 -12.88 7.57
CA ILE A 287 25.52 -12.46 8.97
C ILE A 287 26.00 -13.67 9.80
N SER A 288 25.31 -14.80 9.69
CA SER A 288 25.68 -16.04 10.38
C SER A 288 27.08 -16.51 10.02
N LEU A 289 27.39 -16.58 8.72
CA LEU A 289 28.70 -17.05 8.25
C LEU A 289 29.85 -16.14 8.68
N LYS A 290 29.64 -14.81 8.67
CA LYS A 290 30.66 -13.85 9.11
C LYS A 290 30.98 -13.98 10.59
N GLN A 291 29.98 -14.30 11.40
CA GLN A 291 30.12 -14.38 12.85
C GLN A 291 30.74 -15.71 13.30
N TYR A 292 30.39 -16.85 12.66
CA TYR A 292 30.73 -18.18 13.13
C TYR A 292 31.79 -18.92 12.31
N MET A 293 32.24 -18.39 11.19
CA MET A 293 33.37 -18.92 10.41
C MET A 293 34.66 -18.10 10.56
N LYS A 294 34.80 -17.32 11.65
CA LYS A 294 36.06 -16.77 12.10
C LYS A 294 36.80 -17.87 12.91
N VAL A 295 37.43 -18.80 12.22
CA VAL A 295 38.41 -19.73 12.75
C VAL A 295 39.59 -19.75 11.81
#